data_6e5d464b56656a8eefae210aa0dfe8a5
#
_entry.id   6e5d464b56656a8eefae210aa0dfe8a5
#
_cell.length_a   1.000
_cell.length_b   1.000
_cell.length_c   1.000
_cell.angle_alpha   90.00
_cell.angle_beta   90.00
_cell.angle_gamma   90.00
#
_symmetry.space_group_name_H-M   'P 1'
#
loop_
_entity.id
_entity.type
_entity.pdbx_description
1 polymer ?
#
loop_
_entity_poly.entity_id
_entity_poly.type
_entity_poly.pdbx_seq_one_letter_code
_entity_poly.pdbx_strand_id
1 'polypeptide(L)'
;MILLHSNDIHENMESQSSYAAGPVDEPVVLAPWTRSWLWHPALIVFISSACMMVLELVAGRIIAPYVGVSLYTWTSVIGVILAGMSLGNYMGGRLADRWASLGLLGIIFLLGGLFSLGIMAADVLGLRMPNSWPIVLRILGLTVALFFLPSSILGGVSPIVVKLAVRDLAKTGRTVGKISAAGAVGSIVGTFATGFWLISAFGTHVIVWGVAAVLLLVALLFGVAGRRNAAPLGKGAALLLGTLIIAGASMVAVRQGWLQSPCTLETNYFCIKVRSDTRDGEPVRVLILDRLVHSYSSLTNPAKLVYGYEQVYAEATEYAHQVLAQEGREDRDLRALFIGGGGYTFPRYMEAKYPDSALDVVEIDPGVTQVAHDLLGLRPDSGIVTYNEDARLFMEDAPSKAYNLIMGDAFNDYSVPYHLTTREFNDRVRSWLTGDGLYMVNLIDGPRRDFLRSYAHTLGQSFSHVYIVPAVRSWRESPRVTFVLIATETALDMAAFKGIGGGQNFFTDQVLSPAEATALLAEGRAVTLTDHYAPVDQMLAPVFRDEEAPQSEPSGKPAQ
;
A
#
# COMPACT_ATOMS: atom_id res chain seq x y z
N MET A 1 39.18 59.84 -36.29
CA MET A 1 39.09 61.29 -36.52
C MET A 1 37.96 61.74 -35.59
N ILE A 2 38.12 62.32 -34.47
CA ILE A 2 38.98 63.38 -33.97
C ILE A 2 39.23 63.17 -32.51
N LEU A 3 40.44 63.35 -32.06
CA LEU A 3 41.06 63.51 -30.77
C LEU A 3 40.58 64.78 -30.02
N LEU A 4 40.86 64.81 -28.67
CA LEU A 4 41.01 65.94 -27.74
C LEU A 4 39.68 66.32 -27.03
N HIS A 5 39.60 66.33 -25.68
CA HIS A 5 40.44 67.05 -24.76
C HIS A 5 40.36 66.40 -23.35
N SER A 6 41.51 66.16 -22.78
CA SER A 6 41.81 65.92 -21.37
C SER A 6 41.87 67.27 -20.62
N ASN A 7 41.64 67.22 -19.30
CA ASN A 7 41.75 68.27 -18.28
C ASN A 7 40.43 69.00 -17.96
N ASP A 8 39.88 68.60 -16.81
CA ASP A 8 39.24 69.45 -15.78
C ASP A 8 38.28 68.63 -14.90
N ILE A 9 38.83 67.56 -14.25
CA ILE A 9 38.15 66.88 -13.14
C ILE A 9 39.17 66.52 -12.05
N HIS A 10 39.76 67.56 -11.47
CA HIS A 10 40.64 67.36 -10.30
C HIS A 10 40.40 68.37 -9.17
N GLU A 11 39.25 69.02 -9.09
CA GLU A 11 39.03 70.03 -8.01
C GLU A 11 37.60 70.00 -7.41
N ASN A 12 36.93 68.85 -7.28
CA ASN A 12 35.67 68.79 -6.53
C ASN A 12 35.43 67.44 -5.80
N MET A 13 36.46 66.92 -5.15
CA MET A 13 36.32 65.69 -4.36
C MET A 13 36.82 65.79 -2.92
N GLU A 14 36.64 66.95 -2.29
CA GLU A 14 37.00 67.14 -0.87
C GLU A 14 35.92 67.79 -0.02
N SER A 15 34.64 67.67 -0.31
CA SER A 15 33.64 68.19 0.60
C SER A 15 32.30 67.40 0.60
N GLN A 16 32.34 66.10 0.81
CA GLN A 16 31.17 65.36 1.31
C GLN A 16 31.63 64.03 2.00
N SER A 17 32.28 64.13 3.11
CA SER A 17 32.54 63.00 4.00
C SER A 17 32.11 63.37 5.42
N SER A 18 30.82 63.38 5.64
CA SER A 18 30.24 63.43 6.98
C SER A 18 28.82 62.81 6.95
N TYR A 19 28.70 61.60 6.46
CA TYR A 19 27.56 60.77 6.88
C TYR A 19 27.97 60.11 8.19
N ALA A 20 27.35 60.56 9.29
CA ALA A 20 27.42 59.94 10.59
C ALA A 20 27.00 58.46 10.43
N ALA A 21 27.95 57.58 10.67
CA ALA A 21 27.69 56.16 10.87
C ALA A 21 26.73 56.04 12.04
N GLY A 22 25.49 55.66 11.77
CA GLY A 22 24.55 55.25 12.79
C GLY A 22 25.14 54.09 13.58
N PRO A 23 24.65 53.83 14.79
CA PRO A 23 25.23 52.76 15.61
C PRO A 23 25.23 51.48 14.80
N VAL A 24 26.43 50.94 14.57
CA VAL A 24 26.61 49.60 14.04
C VAL A 24 25.93 48.67 15.04
N ASP A 25 24.79 48.11 14.66
CA ASP A 25 24.14 47.07 15.45
C ASP A 25 25.21 46.06 15.82
N GLU A 26 25.52 45.99 17.11
CA GLU A 26 26.46 44.95 17.62
C GLU A 26 25.98 43.62 17.10
N PRO A 27 26.83 42.78 16.50
CA PRO A 27 26.46 41.47 16.03
C PRO A 27 25.90 40.73 17.24
N VAL A 28 24.60 40.34 17.17
CA VAL A 28 23.97 39.50 18.18
C VAL A 28 24.85 38.26 18.30
N VAL A 29 25.67 38.22 19.35
CA VAL A 29 26.51 37.08 19.67
C VAL A 29 25.58 35.97 20.11
N LEU A 30 25.09 35.21 19.13
CA LEU A 30 24.35 33.96 19.40
C LEU A 30 25.30 33.05 20.18
N ALA A 31 24.84 32.64 21.35
CA ALA A 31 25.61 31.80 22.26
C ALA A 31 26.24 30.59 21.53
N PRO A 32 27.50 30.24 21.85
CA PRO A 32 28.15 29.12 21.19
C PRO A 32 27.36 27.85 21.39
N TRP A 33 27.10 27.11 20.30
CA TRP A 33 26.68 25.72 20.36
C TRP A 33 27.65 25.01 21.30
N THR A 34 27.13 24.47 22.41
CA THR A 34 27.96 23.75 23.38
C THR A 34 28.70 22.62 22.67
N ARG A 35 29.89 22.27 23.12
CA ARG A 35 30.85 21.32 22.50
C ARG A 35 30.31 19.87 22.39
N SER A 36 29.09 19.60 22.86
CA SER A 36 28.42 18.30 22.78
C SER A 36 27.99 18.01 21.36
N TRP A 37 28.30 16.83 20.82
CA TRP A 37 27.94 16.38 19.48
C TRP A 37 26.40 16.31 19.27
N LEU A 38 25.62 16.13 20.34
CA LEU A 38 24.16 16.10 20.34
C LEU A 38 23.54 17.40 19.81
N TRP A 39 24.26 18.52 19.87
CA TRP A 39 23.80 19.82 19.38
C TRP A 39 24.33 20.15 17.98
N HIS A 40 24.86 19.15 17.27
CA HIS A 40 25.36 19.38 15.93
C HIS A 40 24.21 19.62 14.95
N PRO A 41 24.20 20.75 14.21
CA PRO A 41 23.11 21.11 13.31
C PRO A 41 22.72 20.02 12.31
N ALA A 42 23.73 19.32 11.79
CA ALA A 42 23.52 18.22 10.85
C ALA A 42 22.76 17.04 11.47
N LEU A 43 23.02 16.70 12.75
CA LEU A 43 22.31 15.62 13.44
C LEU A 43 20.84 15.95 13.68
N ILE A 44 20.54 17.20 13.98
CA ILE A 44 19.15 17.66 14.23
C ILE A 44 18.31 17.50 12.95
N VAL A 45 18.84 17.95 11.82
CA VAL A 45 18.15 17.83 10.53
C VAL A 45 18.11 16.38 10.06
N PHE A 46 19.17 15.60 10.30
CA PHE A 46 19.18 14.17 10.05
C PHE A 46 18.01 13.47 10.78
N ILE A 47 17.85 13.68 12.09
CA ILE A 47 16.77 13.06 12.88
C ILE A 47 15.40 13.50 12.37
N SER A 48 15.21 14.81 12.16
CA SER A 48 13.93 15.33 11.66
C SER A 48 13.57 14.73 10.30
N SER A 49 14.52 14.67 9.36
CA SER A 49 14.29 14.11 8.03
C SER A 49 14.07 12.61 8.06
N ALA A 50 14.81 11.87 8.91
CA ALA A 50 14.58 10.44 9.10
C ALA A 50 13.17 10.16 9.64
N CYS A 51 12.76 10.86 10.71
CA CYS A 51 11.42 10.73 11.27
C CYS A 51 10.31 11.06 10.24
N MET A 52 10.53 12.09 9.41
CA MET A 52 9.59 12.46 8.35
C MET A 52 9.40 11.32 7.34
N MET A 53 10.50 10.74 6.84
CA MET A 53 10.44 9.64 5.87
C MET A 53 9.84 8.37 6.46
N VAL A 54 10.10 8.10 7.74
CA VAL A 54 9.43 7.00 8.46
C VAL A 54 7.91 7.21 8.44
N LEU A 55 7.42 8.41 8.78
CA LEU A 55 5.99 8.73 8.77
C LEU A 55 5.41 8.66 7.36
N GLU A 56 6.14 9.07 6.33
CA GLU A 56 5.71 9.03 4.93
C GLU A 56 5.45 7.59 4.46
N LEU A 57 6.40 6.69 4.70
CA LEU A 57 6.26 5.29 4.28
C LEU A 57 5.19 4.54 5.08
N VAL A 58 5.07 4.82 6.37
CA VAL A 58 4.03 4.24 7.22
C VAL A 58 2.65 4.80 6.87
N ALA A 59 2.56 6.01 6.28
CA ALA A 59 1.29 6.64 5.93
C ALA A 59 0.43 5.78 5.01
N GLY A 60 1.00 5.25 3.92
CA GLY A 60 0.29 4.37 3.00
C GLY A 60 -0.31 3.15 3.69
N ARG A 61 0.43 2.57 4.64
CA ARG A 61 0.02 1.39 5.41
C ARG A 61 -1.09 1.70 6.43
N ILE A 62 -1.01 2.85 7.09
CA ILE A 62 -2.02 3.27 8.09
C ILE A 62 -3.37 3.56 7.43
N ILE A 63 -3.39 4.16 6.24
CA ILE A 63 -4.64 4.49 5.56
C ILE A 63 -5.20 3.35 4.71
N ALA A 64 -4.38 2.36 4.34
CA ALA A 64 -4.78 1.21 3.53
C ALA A 64 -6.05 0.50 4.02
N PRO A 65 -6.22 0.20 5.32
CA PRO A 65 -7.41 -0.47 5.84
C PRO A 65 -8.73 0.29 5.64
N TYR A 66 -8.69 1.57 5.26
CA TYR A 66 -9.87 2.45 5.11
C TYR A 66 -10.13 2.88 3.67
N VAL A 67 -9.08 3.03 2.88
CA VAL A 67 -9.18 3.57 1.52
C VAL A 67 -8.50 2.72 0.46
N GLY A 68 -7.86 1.61 0.86
CA GLY A 68 -7.13 0.70 -0.01
C GLY A 68 -5.76 1.20 -0.46
N VAL A 69 -5.00 0.31 -1.09
CA VAL A 69 -3.70 0.60 -1.70
C VAL A 69 -3.88 0.74 -3.21
N SER A 70 -3.54 1.92 -3.73
CA SER A 70 -3.62 2.22 -5.16
C SER A 70 -2.63 3.32 -5.53
N LEU A 71 -2.45 3.55 -6.84
CA LEU A 71 -1.67 4.70 -7.31
C LEU A 71 -2.22 6.03 -6.75
N TYR A 72 -3.56 6.17 -6.60
CA TYR A 72 -4.18 7.34 -6.01
C TYR A 72 -3.78 7.54 -4.54
N THR A 73 -3.67 6.46 -3.78
CA THR A 73 -3.26 6.47 -2.38
C THR A 73 -1.83 6.98 -2.24
N TRP A 74 -0.90 6.39 -3.00
CA TRP A 74 0.51 6.81 -2.98
C TRP A 74 0.69 8.25 -3.48
N THR A 75 0.03 8.63 -4.57
CA THR A 75 0.09 10.01 -5.09
C THR A 75 -0.42 11.02 -4.06
N SER A 76 -1.51 10.70 -3.35
CA SER A 76 -2.07 11.58 -2.31
C SER A 76 -1.12 11.70 -1.12
N VAL A 77 -0.55 10.60 -0.63
CA VAL A 77 0.41 10.61 0.49
C VAL A 77 1.62 11.47 0.14
N ILE A 78 2.28 11.19 -0.98
CA ILE A 78 3.46 11.94 -1.43
C ILE A 78 3.11 13.43 -1.62
N GLY A 79 2.02 13.72 -2.34
CA GLY A 79 1.60 15.09 -2.63
C GLY A 79 1.28 15.92 -1.38
N VAL A 80 0.55 15.35 -0.41
CA VAL A 80 0.18 16.03 0.84
C VAL A 80 1.40 16.28 1.72
N ILE A 81 2.29 15.30 1.86
CA ILE A 81 3.50 15.45 2.67
C ILE A 81 4.43 16.48 2.06
N LEU A 82 4.65 16.45 0.74
CA LEU A 82 5.45 17.46 0.05
C LEU A 82 4.85 18.87 0.18
N ALA A 83 3.52 18.99 0.07
CA ALA A 83 2.83 20.27 0.29
C ALA A 83 3.01 20.75 1.74
N GLY A 84 2.87 19.86 2.72
CA GLY A 84 3.14 20.15 4.12
C GLY A 84 4.58 20.61 4.35
N MET A 85 5.56 19.87 3.86
CA MET A 85 6.99 20.23 3.95
C MET A 85 7.27 21.59 3.31
N SER A 86 6.68 21.88 2.16
CA SER A 86 6.85 23.16 1.46
C SER A 86 6.32 24.33 2.29
N LEU A 87 5.10 24.17 2.86
CA LEU A 87 4.52 25.17 3.77
C LEU A 87 5.38 25.31 5.03
N GLY A 88 5.84 24.20 5.59
CA GLY A 88 6.72 24.17 6.76
C GLY A 88 8.04 24.90 6.53
N ASN A 89 8.70 24.64 5.42
CA ASN A 89 9.91 25.35 5.02
C ASN A 89 9.69 26.87 4.89
N TYR A 90 8.59 27.27 4.25
CA TYR A 90 8.24 28.68 4.08
C TYR A 90 7.96 29.38 5.42
N MET A 91 7.11 28.76 6.26
CA MET A 91 6.76 29.31 7.56
C MET A 91 7.96 29.26 8.53
N GLY A 92 8.69 28.15 8.52
CA GLY A 92 9.89 27.96 9.32
C GLY A 92 10.97 29.00 9.02
N GLY A 93 11.15 29.36 7.74
CA GLY A 93 12.03 30.46 7.33
C GLY A 93 11.60 31.80 7.94
N ARG A 94 10.32 32.15 7.85
CA ARG A 94 9.78 33.38 8.48
C ARG A 94 9.91 33.41 10.01
N LEU A 95 9.65 32.26 10.65
CA LEU A 95 9.85 32.12 12.09
C LEU A 95 11.32 32.24 12.47
N ALA A 96 12.21 31.66 11.66
CA ALA A 96 13.65 31.74 11.87
C ALA A 96 14.17 33.18 11.83
N ASP A 97 13.64 34.00 10.93
CA ASP A 97 14.06 35.39 10.83
C ASP A 97 13.66 36.24 12.05
N ARG A 98 12.56 35.88 12.72
CA ARG A 98 12.05 36.63 13.88
C ARG A 98 12.49 36.08 15.23
N TRP A 99 12.52 34.75 15.38
CA TRP A 99 12.63 34.10 16.70
C TRP A 99 13.58 32.89 16.73
N ALA A 100 14.59 32.83 15.86
CA ALA A 100 15.52 31.71 15.85
C ALA A 100 16.12 31.45 17.24
N SER A 101 15.79 30.34 17.84
CA SER A 101 16.26 29.95 19.15
C SER A 101 16.18 28.44 19.36
N LEU A 102 16.96 27.89 20.32
CA LEU A 102 16.84 26.49 20.72
C LEU A 102 15.46 26.20 21.33
N GLY A 103 14.85 27.18 22.00
CA GLY A 103 13.50 27.05 22.52
C GLY A 103 12.44 26.87 21.43
N LEU A 104 12.57 27.62 20.30
CA LEU A 104 11.69 27.46 19.14
C LEU A 104 11.83 26.05 18.53
N LEU A 105 13.05 25.54 18.38
CA LEU A 105 13.26 24.15 17.94
C LEU A 105 12.60 23.14 18.89
N GLY A 106 12.71 23.37 20.20
CA GLY A 106 12.02 22.55 21.19
C GLY A 106 10.50 22.52 21.00
N ILE A 107 9.89 23.69 20.74
CA ILE A 107 8.44 23.80 20.48
C ILE A 107 8.07 23.08 19.18
N ILE A 108 8.84 23.22 18.13
CA ILE A 108 8.58 22.55 16.84
C ILE A 108 8.66 21.02 16.99
N PHE A 109 9.67 20.51 17.65
CA PHE A 109 9.79 19.09 17.90
C PHE A 109 8.67 18.57 18.83
N LEU A 110 8.26 19.36 19.82
CA LEU A 110 7.12 19.03 20.70
C LEU A 110 5.83 18.92 19.89
N LEU A 111 5.52 19.93 19.08
CA LEU A 111 4.32 19.93 18.23
C LEU A 111 4.42 18.80 17.19
N GLY A 112 5.58 18.61 16.55
CA GLY A 112 5.80 17.51 15.62
C GLY A 112 5.49 16.15 16.25
N GLY A 113 5.99 15.90 17.46
CA GLY A 113 5.71 14.67 18.21
C GLY A 113 4.22 14.50 18.58
N LEU A 114 3.58 15.57 19.07
CA LEU A 114 2.17 15.53 19.45
C LEU A 114 1.25 15.31 18.23
N PHE A 115 1.49 16.01 17.11
CA PHE A 115 0.70 15.81 15.90
C PHE A 115 1.00 14.47 15.22
N SER A 116 2.21 13.93 15.37
CA SER A 116 2.49 12.56 14.93
C SER A 116 1.68 11.53 15.71
N LEU A 117 1.45 11.73 17.03
CA LEU A 117 0.52 10.89 17.79
C LEU A 117 -0.93 11.00 17.30
N GLY A 118 -1.31 12.14 16.74
CA GLY A 118 -2.62 12.34 16.11
C GLY A 118 -2.89 11.39 14.93
N ILE A 119 -1.84 10.84 14.30
CA ILE A 119 -1.96 9.86 13.22
C ILE A 119 -2.64 8.56 13.72
N MET A 120 -2.52 8.23 14.99
CA MET A 120 -3.20 7.09 15.61
C MET A 120 -4.73 7.24 15.65
N ALA A 121 -5.25 8.43 15.34
CA ALA A 121 -6.70 8.63 15.16
C ALA A 121 -7.21 8.15 13.77
N ALA A 122 -6.36 7.52 12.97
CA ALA A 122 -6.73 7.00 11.65
C ALA A 122 -7.94 6.06 11.71
N ASP A 123 -8.01 5.19 12.73
CA ASP A 123 -9.13 4.27 12.96
C ASP A 123 -10.46 5.01 13.11
N VAL A 124 -10.46 6.08 13.91
CA VAL A 124 -11.67 6.88 14.17
C VAL A 124 -12.07 7.71 12.97
N LEU A 125 -11.08 8.33 12.29
CA LEU A 125 -11.32 9.19 11.13
C LEU A 125 -11.71 8.37 9.90
N GLY A 126 -11.01 7.27 9.65
CA GLY A 126 -11.25 6.39 8.51
C GLY A 126 -12.66 5.78 8.53
N LEU A 127 -13.11 5.30 9.70
CA LEU A 127 -14.46 4.73 9.88
C LEU A 127 -15.58 5.78 9.81
N ARG A 128 -15.29 7.06 10.07
CA ARG A 128 -16.27 8.16 10.04
C ARG A 128 -16.33 8.90 8.71
N MET A 129 -15.46 8.58 7.76
CA MET A 129 -15.51 9.19 6.43
C MET A 129 -16.82 8.81 5.73
N PRO A 130 -17.56 9.79 5.17
CA PRO A 130 -18.79 9.50 4.45
C PRO A 130 -18.53 8.59 3.24
N ASN A 131 -19.27 7.53 3.13
CA ASN A 131 -19.19 6.62 1.96
C ASN A 131 -19.65 7.30 0.66
N SER A 132 -20.47 8.35 0.76
CA SER A 132 -20.93 9.16 -0.37
C SER A 132 -19.84 9.99 -1.06
N TRP A 133 -18.67 10.13 -0.44
CA TRP A 133 -17.56 10.86 -1.06
C TRP A 133 -16.83 9.98 -2.07
N PRO A 134 -16.49 10.54 -3.26
CA PRO A 134 -15.62 9.86 -4.21
C PRO A 134 -14.33 9.39 -3.54
N ILE A 135 -13.88 8.17 -3.85
CA ILE A 135 -12.72 7.55 -3.18
C ILE A 135 -11.48 8.44 -3.17
N VAL A 136 -11.24 9.19 -4.25
CA VAL A 136 -10.10 10.13 -4.34
C VAL A 136 -10.18 11.24 -3.29
N LEU A 137 -11.39 11.77 -3.02
CA LEU A 137 -11.60 12.78 -1.98
C LEU A 137 -11.48 12.17 -0.57
N ARG A 138 -11.88 10.92 -0.38
CA ARG A 138 -11.70 10.21 0.90
C ARG A 138 -10.21 9.98 1.18
N ILE A 139 -9.46 9.51 0.18
CA ILE A 139 -8.01 9.32 0.28
C ILE A 139 -7.32 10.65 0.60
N LEU A 140 -7.58 11.69 -0.18
CA LEU A 140 -6.97 13.00 0.00
C LEU A 140 -7.35 13.62 1.36
N GLY A 141 -8.63 13.57 1.73
CA GLY A 141 -9.14 14.11 3.00
C GLY A 141 -8.50 13.43 4.22
N LEU A 142 -8.43 12.09 4.22
CA LEU A 142 -7.80 11.33 5.29
C LEU A 142 -6.30 11.62 5.37
N THR A 143 -5.62 11.66 4.24
CA THR A 143 -4.19 11.97 4.17
C THR A 143 -3.88 13.38 4.68
N VAL A 144 -4.67 14.37 4.27
CA VAL A 144 -4.53 15.76 4.77
C VAL A 144 -4.77 15.83 6.27
N ALA A 145 -5.83 15.21 6.76
CA ALA A 145 -6.18 15.25 8.19
C ALA A 145 -5.08 14.66 9.08
N LEU A 146 -4.43 13.59 8.63
CA LEU A 146 -3.44 12.87 9.44
C LEU A 146 -2.00 13.37 9.25
N PHE A 147 -1.60 13.72 8.03
CA PHE A 147 -0.17 13.90 7.69
C PHE A 147 0.22 15.33 7.34
N PHE A 148 -0.72 16.20 6.95
CA PHE A 148 -0.37 17.57 6.55
C PHE A 148 0.24 18.40 7.68
N LEU A 149 -0.34 18.35 8.88
CA LEU A 149 0.16 19.13 10.02
C LEU A 149 1.52 18.64 10.53
N PRO A 150 1.74 17.34 10.83
CA PRO A 150 3.05 16.88 11.26
C PRO A 150 4.14 17.15 10.21
N SER A 151 3.86 16.97 8.92
CA SER A 151 4.84 17.29 7.86
C SER A 151 5.12 18.78 7.72
N SER A 152 4.12 19.65 7.90
CA SER A 152 4.31 21.10 7.91
C SER A 152 5.17 21.57 9.10
N ILE A 153 4.95 21.00 10.27
CA ILE A 153 5.72 21.35 11.47
C ILE A 153 7.17 20.90 11.34
N LEU A 154 7.39 19.65 10.95
CA LEU A 154 8.74 19.10 10.80
C LEU A 154 9.52 19.73 9.65
N GLY A 155 8.83 20.14 8.57
CA GLY A 155 9.43 20.90 7.47
C GLY A 155 10.08 22.22 7.93
N GLY A 156 9.55 22.84 9.00
CA GLY A 156 10.11 24.06 9.58
C GLY A 156 11.47 23.92 10.28
N VAL A 157 11.90 22.68 10.58
CA VAL A 157 13.15 22.43 11.32
C VAL A 157 14.38 22.90 10.54
N SER A 158 14.47 22.55 9.25
CA SER A 158 15.67 22.82 8.44
C SER A 158 16.04 24.30 8.34
N PRO A 159 15.13 25.25 7.97
CA PRO A 159 15.48 26.67 7.87
C PRO A 159 15.85 27.27 9.22
N ILE A 160 15.24 26.84 10.33
CA ILE A 160 15.60 27.32 11.66
C ILE A 160 17.00 26.87 12.06
N VAL A 161 17.32 25.60 11.81
CA VAL A 161 18.66 25.05 12.07
C VAL A 161 19.73 25.74 11.23
N VAL A 162 19.45 25.99 9.94
CA VAL A 162 20.34 26.75 9.06
C VAL A 162 20.60 28.16 9.61
N LYS A 163 19.54 28.89 10.01
CA LYS A 163 19.68 30.24 10.59
C LYS A 163 20.53 30.25 11.86
N LEU A 164 20.36 29.26 12.72
CA LEU A 164 21.14 29.14 13.96
C LEU A 164 22.59 28.70 13.71
N ALA A 165 22.87 27.97 12.61
CA ALA A 165 24.19 27.43 12.31
C ALA A 165 25.09 28.39 11.51
N VAL A 166 24.50 29.27 10.70
CA VAL A 166 25.25 30.23 9.89
C VAL A 166 25.80 31.35 10.78
N ARG A 167 27.12 31.39 10.96
CA ARG A 167 27.82 32.41 11.75
C ARG A 167 28.65 33.34 10.88
N ASP A 168 29.07 32.87 9.72
CA ASP A 168 29.96 33.56 8.81
C ASP A 168 29.34 33.51 7.41
N LEU A 169 29.04 34.68 6.87
CA LEU A 169 28.45 34.79 5.54
C LEU A 169 29.35 34.22 4.45
N ALA A 170 30.67 34.31 4.60
CA ALA A 170 31.64 33.73 3.65
C ALA A 170 31.59 32.20 3.59
N LYS A 171 31.08 31.53 4.64
CA LYS A 171 30.99 30.07 4.76
C LYS A 171 29.54 29.54 4.66
N THR A 172 28.58 30.38 4.32
CA THR A 172 27.16 30.03 4.29
C THR A 172 26.89 28.81 3.38
N GLY A 173 27.43 28.81 2.16
CA GLY A 173 27.23 27.71 1.21
C GLY A 173 27.73 26.36 1.77
N ARG A 174 28.90 26.34 2.43
CA ARG A 174 29.43 25.10 3.04
C ARG A 174 28.55 24.63 4.21
N THR A 175 28.03 25.54 5.02
CA THR A 175 27.19 25.21 6.18
C THR A 175 25.84 24.66 5.72
N VAL A 176 25.17 25.34 4.78
CA VAL A 176 23.90 24.90 4.19
C VAL A 176 24.07 23.55 3.49
N GLY A 177 25.12 23.39 2.68
CA GLY A 177 25.40 22.15 1.98
C GLY A 177 25.56 20.95 2.93
N LYS A 178 26.30 21.12 4.05
CA LYS A 178 26.44 20.06 5.06
C LYS A 178 25.11 19.70 5.74
N ILE A 179 24.30 20.69 6.08
CA ILE A 179 23.00 20.47 6.72
C ILE A 179 22.04 19.78 5.76
N SER A 180 21.96 20.23 4.50
CA SER A 180 21.13 19.61 3.46
C SER A 180 21.56 18.17 3.16
N ALA A 181 22.85 17.92 3.06
CA ALA A 181 23.37 16.56 2.87
C ALA A 181 23.02 15.65 4.06
N ALA A 182 23.12 16.14 5.29
CA ALA A 182 22.72 15.38 6.47
C ALA A 182 21.20 15.08 6.47
N GLY A 183 20.37 16.02 6.04
CA GLY A 183 18.94 15.80 5.86
C GLY A 183 18.64 14.72 4.81
N ALA A 184 19.32 14.77 3.67
CA ALA A 184 19.17 13.74 2.62
C ALA A 184 19.60 12.35 3.12
N VAL A 185 20.72 12.25 3.83
CA VAL A 185 21.15 10.98 4.44
C VAL A 185 20.14 10.50 5.48
N GLY A 186 19.59 11.41 6.30
CA GLY A 186 18.52 11.08 7.24
C GLY A 186 17.28 10.51 6.54
N SER A 187 16.86 11.15 5.45
CA SER A 187 15.75 10.65 4.62
C SER A 187 16.02 9.25 4.06
N ILE A 188 17.21 9.02 3.50
CA ILE A 188 17.62 7.71 2.97
C ILE A 188 17.58 6.65 4.06
N VAL A 189 18.19 6.95 5.23
CA VAL A 189 18.21 6.01 6.35
C VAL A 189 16.80 5.72 6.86
N GLY A 190 15.95 6.74 7.01
CA GLY A 190 14.56 6.59 7.40
C GLY A 190 13.76 5.72 6.43
N THR A 191 13.95 5.94 5.13
CA THR A 191 13.30 5.16 4.07
C THR A 191 13.68 3.69 4.14
N PHE A 192 14.98 3.37 4.11
CA PHE A 192 15.43 1.98 4.10
C PHE A 192 15.13 1.26 5.41
N ALA A 193 15.33 1.95 6.55
CA ALA A 193 14.97 1.36 7.84
C ALA A 193 13.48 0.99 7.91
N THR A 194 12.61 1.86 7.42
CA THR A 194 11.17 1.61 7.44
C THR A 194 10.77 0.50 6.49
N GLY A 195 11.20 0.56 5.24
CA GLY A 195 10.77 -0.39 4.20
C GLY A 195 11.33 -1.80 4.42
N PHE A 196 12.56 -1.93 4.93
CA PHE A 196 13.19 -3.24 5.04
C PHE A 196 13.09 -3.88 6.42
N TRP A 197 12.84 -3.09 7.47
CA TRP A 197 12.92 -3.63 8.82
C TRP A 197 11.82 -3.17 9.77
N LEU A 198 11.51 -1.86 9.87
CA LEU A 198 10.62 -1.39 10.92
C LEU A 198 9.19 -1.92 10.77
N ILE A 199 8.64 -1.91 9.55
CA ILE A 199 7.25 -2.36 9.29
C ILE A 199 7.09 -3.84 9.64
N SER A 200 8.04 -4.69 9.22
CA SER A 200 7.98 -6.13 9.48
C SER A 200 8.24 -6.49 10.93
N ALA A 201 9.01 -5.65 11.68
CA ALA A 201 9.40 -5.98 13.05
C ALA A 201 8.44 -5.45 14.12
N PHE A 202 7.79 -4.30 13.89
CA PHE A 202 7.10 -3.57 14.98
C PHE A 202 5.64 -3.22 14.69
N GLY A 203 5.18 -3.29 13.45
CA GLY A 203 3.86 -2.80 13.08
C GLY A 203 3.74 -1.27 13.07
N THR A 204 2.69 -0.76 12.41
CA THR A 204 2.56 0.66 12.11
C THR A 204 2.34 1.55 13.33
N HIS A 205 1.52 1.13 14.29
CA HIS A 205 1.23 1.91 15.49
C HIS A 205 2.45 2.10 16.39
N VAL A 206 3.25 1.03 16.57
CA VAL A 206 4.49 1.09 17.35
C VAL A 206 5.51 2.02 16.70
N ILE A 207 5.60 2.01 15.38
CA ILE A 207 6.51 2.89 14.62
C ILE A 207 6.11 4.36 14.82
N VAL A 208 4.84 4.72 14.66
CA VAL A 208 4.34 6.09 14.86
C VAL A 208 4.63 6.57 16.29
N TRP A 209 4.35 5.71 17.29
CA TRP A 209 4.69 6.01 18.68
C TRP A 209 6.18 6.20 18.89
N GLY A 210 7.01 5.35 18.29
CA GLY A 210 8.48 5.46 18.34
C GLY A 210 8.98 6.77 17.76
N VAL A 211 8.48 7.18 16.61
CA VAL A 211 8.78 8.48 16.00
C VAL A 211 8.36 9.63 16.93
N ALA A 212 7.14 9.59 17.44
CA ALA A 212 6.67 10.61 18.37
C ALA A 212 7.54 10.68 19.64
N ALA A 213 7.93 9.55 20.21
CA ALA A 213 8.80 9.49 21.38
C ALA A 213 10.20 10.10 21.08
N VAL A 214 10.80 9.81 19.93
CA VAL A 214 12.06 10.42 19.48
C VAL A 214 11.90 11.94 19.38
N LEU A 215 10.85 12.43 18.72
CA LEU A 215 10.60 13.87 18.58
C LEU A 215 10.37 14.56 19.92
N LEU A 216 9.62 13.93 20.84
CA LEU A 216 9.37 14.45 22.18
C LEU A 216 10.66 14.46 23.03
N LEU A 217 11.52 13.47 22.91
CA LEU A 217 12.82 13.46 23.57
C LEU A 217 13.73 14.60 23.05
N VAL A 218 13.76 14.81 21.75
CA VAL A 218 14.50 15.94 21.14
C VAL A 218 13.89 17.27 21.60
N ALA A 219 12.57 17.40 21.67
CA ALA A 219 11.89 18.57 22.20
C ALA A 219 12.30 18.86 23.65
N LEU A 220 12.34 17.84 24.49
CA LEU A 220 12.74 17.94 25.89
C LEU A 220 14.20 18.40 26.03
N LEU A 221 15.11 17.84 25.22
CA LEU A 221 16.50 18.25 25.18
C LEU A 221 16.64 19.74 24.86
N PHE A 222 15.96 20.23 23.83
CA PHE A 222 15.99 21.64 23.43
C PHE A 222 15.29 22.55 24.44
N GLY A 223 14.17 22.11 25.02
CA GLY A 223 13.45 22.87 26.03
C GLY A 223 14.29 23.08 27.30
N VAL A 224 15.04 22.07 27.71
CA VAL A 224 15.95 22.16 28.87
C VAL A 224 17.20 22.99 28.54
N ALA A 225 17.76 22.83 27.34
CA ALA A 225 18.93 23.59 26.91
C ALA A 225 18.64 25.09 26.76
N GLY A 226 17.43 25.43 26.33
CA GLY A 226 16.97 26.82 26.17
C GLY A 226 16.82 27.58 27.49
N ARG A 227 16.73 26.91 28.62
CA ARG A 227 16.66 27.53 29.97
C ARG A 227 18.03 27.99 30.44
N ARG A 228 18.46 29.19 29.98
CA ARG A 228 19.78 29.76 30.26
C ARG A 228 20.10 29.88 31.77
N ASN A 229 19.12 30.24 32.60
CA ASN A 229 19.28 30.55 34.02
C ASN A 229 19.05 29.37 34.99
N ALA A 230 18.75 28.16 34.47
CA ALA A 230 18.54 27.00 35.34
C ALA A 230 19.89 26.37 35.75
N ALA A 231 20.02 26.08 37.06
CA ALA A 231 21.15 25.36 37.60
C ALA A 231 21.35 23.99 36.87
N PRO A 232 22.59 23.49 36.72
CA PRO A 232 22.86 22.19 36.08
C PRO A 232 22.06 21.05 36.68
N LEU A 233 21.89 21.01 38.01
CA LEU A 233 21.06 20.01 38.73
C LEU A 233 19.58 20.09 38.31
N GLY A 234 19.03 21.30 38.16
CA GLY A 234 17.66 21.50 37.70
C GLY A 234 17.43 21.08 36.24
N LYS A 235 18.43 21.22 35.36
CA LYS A 235 18.39 20.73 33.98
C LYS A 235 18.39 19.19 33.92
N GLY A 236 19.25 18.56 34.72
CA GLY A 236 19.28 17.10 34.83
C GLY A 236 17.97 16.52 35.36
N ALA A 237 17.41 17.14 36.43
CA ALA A 237 16.13 16.74 36.99
C ALA A 237 14.96 16.89 35.99
N ALA A 238 14.93 17.98 35.20
CA ALA A 238 13.91 18.18 34.17
C ALA A 238 14.00 17.16 33.02
N LEU A 239 15.22 16.80 32.61
CA LEU A 239 15.45 15.75 31.61
C LEU A 239 15.00 14.39 32.15
N LEU A 240 15.39 14.04 33.37
CA LEU A 240 14.99 12.79 34.00
C LEU A 240 13.46 12.69 34.14
N LEU A 241 12.83 13.74 34.65
CA LEU A 241 11.36 13.76 34.80
C LEU A 241 10.64 13.65 33.45
N GLY A 242 11.08 14.38 32.44
CA GLY A 242 10.48 14.33 31.10
C GLY A 242 10.64 12.95 30.43
N THR A 243 11.82 12.33 30.55
CA THR A 243 12.01 10.95 30.07
C THR A 243 11.15 9.95 30.82
N LEU A 244 11.00 10.10 32.14
CA LEU A 244 10.11 9.25 32.93
C LEU A 244 8.63 9.44 32.55
N ILE A 245 8.21 10.66 32.22
CA ILE A 245 6.85 10.93 31.72
C ILE A 245 6.62 10.23 30.36
N ILE A 246 7.57 10.35 29.42
CA ILE A 246 7.47 9.69 28.11
C ILE A 246 7.45 8.16 28.29
N ALA A 247 8.33 7.61 29.12
CA ALA A 247 8.36 6.19 29.43
C ALA A 247 7.08 5.71 30.11
N GLY A 248 6.56 6.49 31.07
CA GLY A 248 5.28 6.21 31.75
C GLY A 248 4.09 6.24 30.78
N ALA A 249 4.04 7.24 29.89
CA ALA A 249 3.02 7.33 28.85
C ALA A 249 3.11 6.13 27.87
N SER A 250 4.33 5.71 27.50
CA SER A 250 4.54 4.52 26.68
C SER A 250 4.05 3.25 27.38
N MET A 251 4.35 3.11 28.67
CA MET A 251 3.86 1.98 29.48
C MET A 251 2.32 1.95 29.55
N VAL A 252 1.69 3.12 29.73
CA VAL A 252 0.22 3.23 29.72
C VAL A 252 -0.34 2.86 28.36
N ALA A 253 0.25 3.36 27.27
CA ALA A 253 -0.18 3.04 25.89
C ALA A 253 -0.12 1.54 25.62
N VAL A 254 0.96 0.86 26.04
CA VAL A 254 1.08 -0.61 25.95
C VAL A 254 -0.01 -1.30 26.76
N ARG A 255 -0.21 -0.90 28.02
CA ARG A 255 -1.21 -1.53 28.90
C ARG A 255 -2.66 -1.31 28.46
N GLN A 256 -2.95 -0.15 27.87
CA GLN A 256 -4.28 0.17 27.34
C GLN A 256 -4.52 -0.41 25.95
N GLY A 257 -3.55 -1.08 25.36
CA GLY A 257 -3.67 -1.64 24.01
C GLY A 257 -3.65 -0.61 22.88
N TRP A 258 -3.28 0.66 23.15
CA TRP A 258 -3.25 1.70 22.10
C TRP A 258 -2.22 1.43 21.02
N LEU A 259 -1.21 0.60 21.31
CA LEU A 259 -0.19 0.18 20.34
C LEU A 259 -0.57 -1.10 19.58
N GLN A 260 -1.71 -1.70 19.90
CA GLN A 260 -2.20 -2.86 19.16
C GLN A 260 -2.67 -2.42 17.78
N SER A 261 -2.24 -3.15 16.79
CA SER A 261 -2.71 -2.97 15.43
C SER A 261 -4.17 -3.41 15.31
N PRO A 262 -4.99 -2.75 14.47
CA PRO A 262 -6.32 -3.25 14.11
C PRO A 262 -6.26 -4.53 13.27
N CYS A 263 -5.06 -4.94 12.85
CA CYS A 263 -4.80 -6.11 12.05
C CYS A 263 -4.54 -7.33 12.94
N THR A 264 -4.96 -8.51 12.53
CA THR A 264 -4.55 -9.79 13.14
C THR A 264 -3.05 -10.00 12.97
N LEU A 265 -2.53 -9.65 11.79
CA LEU A 265 -1.10 -9.65 11.46
C LEU A 265 -0.82 -8.51 10.48
N GLU A 266 0.24 -7.72 10.73
CA GLU A 266 0.78 -6.78 9.75
C GLU A 266 2.02 -7.39 9.07
N THR A 267 2.02 -7.37 7.74
CA THR A 267 3.15 -7.86 6.93
C THR A 267 3.73 -6.74 6.07
N ASN A 268 4.73 -7.02 5.27
CA ASN A 268 5.22 -6.06 4.28
C ASN A 268 4.19 -5.77 3.17
N TYR A 269 3.19 -6.64 2.99
CA TYR A 269 2.19 -6.54 1.92
C TYR A 269 0.84 -6.03 2.43
N PHE A 270 0.29 -6.62 3.50
CA PHE A 270 -1.09 -6.40 3.92
C PHE A 270 -1.27 -6.17 5.43
N CYS A 271 -2.34 -5.46 5.78
CA CYS A 271 -2.99 -5.55 7.07
C CYS A 271 -3.97 -6.73 7.02
N ILE A 272 -3.56 -7.87 7.54
CA ILE A 272 -4.37 -9.09 7.53
C ILE A 272 -5.33 -9.07 8.73
N LYS A 273 -6.62 -9.27 8.47
CA LYS A 273 -7.66 -9.41 9.50
C LYS A 273 -8.41 -10.71 9.28
N VAL A 274 -8.71 -11.40 10.37
CA VAL A 274 -9.56 -12.60 10.35
C VAL A 274 -10.75 -12.38 11.26
N ARG A 275 -11.96 -12.59 10.71
CA ARG A 275 -13.21 -12.51 11.47
C ARG A 275 -13.97 -13.83 11.38
N SER A 276 -14.80 -14.11 12.40
CA SER A 276 -15.79 -15.19 12.35
C SER A 276 -17.07 -14.65 11.74
N ASP A 277 -17.70 -15.42 10.87
CA ASP A 277 -19.01 -15.13 10.26
C ASP A 277 -19.78 -16.45 10.11
N THR A 278 -21.04 -16.37 9.69
CA THR A 278 -21.89 -17.52 9.38
C THR A 278 -22.46 -17.35 7.99
N ARG A 279 -22.27 -18.36 7.14
CA ARG A 279 -22.80 -18.37 5.77
C ARG A 279 -23.63 -19.65 5.55
N ASP A 280 -24.88 -19.47 5.14
CA ASP A 280 -25.85 -20.56 4.96
C ASP A 280 -25.95 -21.49 6.18
N GLY A 281 -25.90 -20.91 7.39
CA GLY A 281 -25.98 -21.64 8.65
C GLY A 281 -24.69 -22.32 9.11
N GLU A 282 -23.60 -22.24 8.33
CA GLU A 282 -22.29 -22.79 8.71
C GLU A 282 -21.30 -21.70 9.17
N PRO A 283 -20.51 -21.95 10.21
CA PRO A 283 -19.47 -21.02 10.65
C PRO A 283 -18.33 -21.00 9.64
N VAL A 284 -17.91 -19.76 9.26
CA VAL A 284 -16.78 -19.52 8.38
C VAL A 284 -15.82 -18.52 8.98
N ARG A 285 -14.56 -18.59 8.56
CA ARG A 285 -13.56 -17.56 8.78
C ARG A 285 -13.46 -16.67 7.56
N VAL A 286 -13.44 -15.37 7.79
CA VAL A 286 -13.37 -14.35 6.75
C VAL A 286 -11.99 -13.75 6.76
N LEU A 287 -11.25 -13.92 5.67
CA LEU A 287 -9.97 -13.25 5.44
C LEU A 287 -10.22 -11.88 4.81
N ILE A 288 -9.66 -10.85 5.43
CA ILE A 288 -9.68 -9.48 4.93
C ILE A 288 -8.23 -9.02 4.80
N LEU A 289 -7.84 -8.64 3.61
CA LEU A 289 -6.55 -8.00 3.33
C LEU A 289 -6.82 -6.52 3.09
N ASP A 290 -6.19 -5.69 3.92
CA ASP A 290 -6.45 -4.25 4.01
C ASP A 290 -7.94 -3.94 4.19
N ARG A 291 -8.69 -3.74 3.11
CA ARG A 291 -10.11 -3.38 3.14
C ARG A 291 -11.04 -4.47 2.59
N LEU A 292 -10.58 -5.25 1.62
CA LEU A 292 -11.44 -6.21 0.93
C LEU A 292 -11.46 -7.59 1.59
N VAL A 293 -12.64 -8.22 1.51
CA VAL A 293 -12.79 -9.63 1.84
C VAL A 293 -12.24 -10.47 0.69
N HIS A 294 -11.21 -11.27 0.98
CA HIS A 294 -10.54 -12.13 0.00
C HIS A 294 -11.05 -13.57 0.03
N SER A 295 -11.50 -14.08 1.19
CA SER A 295 -12.04 -15.43 1.26
C SER A 295 -13.00 -15.65 2.41
N TYR A 296 -13.83 -16.69 2.26
CA TYR A 296 -14.64 -17.30 3.30
C TYR A 296 -14.23 -18.75 3.42
N SER A 297 -13.58 -19.13 4.51
CA SER A 297 -13.05 -20.48 4.72
C SER A 297 -13.83 -21.21 5.80
N SER A 298 -14.50 -22.32 5.48
CA SER A 298 -15.06 -23.21 6.49
C SER A 298 -13.94 -24.02 7.15
N LEU A 299 -13.95 -24.11 8.47
CA LEU A 299 -13.00 -24.94 9.22
C LEU A 299 -13.39 -26.41 9.28
N THR A 300 -14.66 -26.70 9.06
CA THR A 300 -15.24 -28.06 9.20
C THR A 300 -15.53 -28.71 7.86
N ASN A 301 -15.76 -27.90 6.81
CA ASN A 301 -16.15 -28.39 5.49
C ASN A 301 -15.29 -27.71 4.40
N PRO A 302 -14.14 -28.27 4.01
CA PRO A 302 -13.28 -27.71 2.98
C PRO A 302 -13.98 -27.66 1.59
N ALA A 303 -15.04 -28.44 1.37
CA ALA A 303 -15.80 -28.41 0.12
C ALA A 303 -16.80 -27.23 0.04
N LYS A 304 -16.96 -26.45 1.11
CA LYS A 304 -17.83 -25.26 1.12
C LYS A 304 -17.18 -24.10 0.37
N LEU A 305 -17.74 -23.74 -0.77
CA LEU A 305 -17.36 -22.57 -1.56
C LEU A 305 -18.46 -21.50 -1.45
N VAL A 306 -18.10 -20.32 -0.99
CA VAL A 306 -19.04 -19.20 -0.76
C VAL A 306 -19.10 -18.27 -1.97
N TYR A 307 -17.95 -18.00 -2.57
CA TYR A 307 -17.90 -17.11 -3.72
C TYR A 307 -18.32 -17.79 -5.03
N GLY A 308 -19.06 -17.04 -5.86
CA GLY A 308 -19.51 -17.55 -7.16
C GLY A 308 -18.36 -17.88 -8.11
N TYR A 309 -17.24 -17.14 -8.07
CA TYR A 309 -16.09 -17.45 -8.93
C TYR A 309 -15.41 -18.77 -8.52
N GLU A 310 -15.36 -19.09 -7.24
CA GLU A 310 -14.86 -20.39 -6.75
C GLU A 310 -15.73 -21.54 -7.25
N GLN A 311 -17.06 -21.29 -7.35
CA GLN A 311 -17.99 -22.28 -7.91
C GLN A 311 -17.75 -22.47 -9.41
N VAL A 312 -17.49 -21.38 -10.18
CA VAL A 312 -17.07 -21.50 -11.59
C VAL A 312 -15.78 -22.30 -11.71
N TYR A 313 -14.81 -22.04 -10.84
CA TYR A 313 -13.56 -22.82 -10.79
C TYR A 313 -13.83 -24.30 -10.52
N ALA A 314 -14.73 -24.61 -9.59
CA ALA A 314 -15.10 -25.99 -9.26
C ALA A 314 -15.74 -26.72 -10.44
N GLU A 315 -16.66 -26.05 -11.17
CA GLU A 315 -17.31 -26.59 -12.35
C GLU A 315 -16.32 -26.81 -13.50
N ALA A 316 -15.44 -25.85 -13.77
CA ALA A 316 -14.41 -25.98 -14.80
C ALA A 316 -13.38 -27.06 -14.45
N THR A 317 -13.04 -27.21 -13.17
CA THR A 317 -12.15 -28.29 -12.67
C THR A 317 -12.81 -29.65 -12.88
N GLU A 318 -14.09 -29.77 -12.58
CA GLU A 318 -14.85 -31.01 -12.79
C GLU A 318 -14.87 -31.39 -14.29
N TYR A 319 -15.09 -30.40 -15.17
CA TYR A 319 -15.00 -30.60 -16.61
C TYR A 319 -13.61 -31.12 -17.03
N ALA A 320 -12.53 -30.46 -16.60
CA ALA A 320 -11.18 -30.89 -16.91
C ALA A 320 -10.90 -32.33 -16.42
N HIS A 321 -11.34 -32.65 -15.20
CA HIS A 321 -11.20 -33.99 -14.64
C HIS A 321 -11.96 -35.06 -15.46
N GLN A 322 -13.19 -34.73 -15.95
CA GLN A 322 -13.95 -35.65 -16.80
C GLN A 322 -13.31 -35.84 -18.17
N VAL A 323 -12.74 -34.79 -18.76
CA VAL A 323 -12.00 -34.89 -20.03
C VAL A 323 -10.78 -35.81 -19.89
N LEU A 324 -9.97 -35.63 -18.85
CA LEU A 324 -8.83 -36.49 -18.58
C LEU A 324 -9.23 -37.96 -18.38
N ALA A 325 -10.36 -38.19 -17.69
CA ALA A 325 -10.90 -39.54 -17.49
C ALA A 325 -11.34 -40.22 -18.80
N GLN A 326 -11.93 -39.44 -19.76
CA GLN A 326 -12.37 -39.96 -21.06
C GLN A 326 -11.20 -40.31 -22.00
N GLU A 327 -10.09 -39.56 -21.91
CA GLU A 327 -8.90 -39.83 -22.73
C GLU A 327 -8.12 -41.09 -22.31
N GLY A 328 -8.57 -41.81 -21.27
CA GLY A 328 -7.96 -43.06 -20.80
C GLY A 328 -6.54 -42.87 -20.26
N ARG A 329 -6.17 -41.67 -19.84
CA ARG A 329 -4.89 -41.42 -19.20
C ARG A 329 -4.84 -42.23 -17.89
N GLU A 330 -3.84 -43.06 -17.74
CA GLU A 330 -3.61 -43.82 -16.50
C GLU A 330 -3.32 -42.88 -15.31
N ASP A 331 -2.73 -41.73 -15.58
CA ASP A 331 -2.46 -40.64 -14.63
C ASP A 331 -3.62 -39.63 -14.68
N ARG A 332 -4.68 -39.91 -13.91
CA ARG A 332 -5.88 -39.03 -13.78
C ARG A 332 -5.66 -37.88 -12.82
N ASP A 333 -4.45 -37.73 -12.30
CA ASP A 333 -4.15 -36.79 -11.26
C ASP A 333 -4.11 -35.38 -11.84
N LEU A 334 -4.96 -34.50 -11.30
CA LEU A 334 -4.94 -33.08 -11.65
C LEU A 334 -3.68 -32.42 -11.09
N ARG A 335 -2.99 -31.67 -11.93
CA ARG A 335 -1.93 -30.75 -11.49
C ARG A 335 -2.42 -29.33 -11.61
N ALA A 336 -2.53 -28.65 -10.47
CA ALA A 336 -3.03 -27.29 -10.42
C ALA A 336 -2.01 -26.33 -9.80
N LEU A 337 -1.87 -25.16 -10.41
CA LEU A 337 -1.10 -24.04 -9.91
C LEU A 337 -2.05 -22.89 -9.55
N PHE A 338 -1.94 -22.40 -8.34
CA PHE A 338 -2.69 -21.23 -7.88
C PHE A 338 -1.77 -20.02 -7.78
N ILE A 339 -2.07 -18.98 -8.52
CA ILE A 339 -1.42 -17.67 -8.45
C ILE A 339 -2.21 -16.83 -7.47
N GLY A 340 -1.72 -16.73 -6.24
CA GLY A 340 -2.43 -16.21 -5.09
C GLY A 340 -3.01 -17.31 -4.21
N GLY A 341 -2.65 -17.31 -2.93
CA GLY A 341 -3.15 -18.27 -1.94
C GLY A 341 -4.42 -17.80 -1.24
N GLY A 342 -4.46 -16.52 -0.90
CA GLY A 342 -5.56 -15.94 -0.13
C GLY A 342 -5.89 -16.78 1.11
N GLY A 343 -7.16 -17.18 1.27
CA GLY A 343 -7.58 -18.07 2.36
C GLY A 343 -7.33 -19.55 2.12
N TYR A 344 -6.65 -19.92 1.05
CA TYR A 344 -6.48 -21.32 0.61
C TYR A 344 -7.80 -22.07 0.46
N THR A 345 -8.89 -21.37 0.23
CA THR A 345 -10.23 -21.99 0.18
C THR A 345 -10.31 -22.98 -0.99
N PHE A 346 -9.96 -22.53 -2.19
CA PHE A 346 -10.05 -23.37 -3.37
C PHE A 346 -8.96 -24.46 -3.44
N PRO A 347 -7.69 -24.23 -3.08
CA PRO A 347 -6.71 -25.30 -2.91
C PRO A 347 -7.16 -26.40 -1.94
N ARG A 348 -7.73 -26.04 -0.79
CA ARG A 348 -8.28 -27.00 0.19
C ARG A 348 -9.51 -27.76 -0.33
N TYR A 349 -10.37 -27.07 -1.11
CA TYR A 349 -11.46 -27.73 -1.81
C TYR A 349 -10.95 -28.81 -2.76
N MET A 350 -9.92 -28.49 -3.56
CA MET A 350 -9.33 -29.46 -4.48
C MET A 350 -8.66 -30.64 -3.74
N GLU A 351 -7.88 -30.37 -2.69
CA GLU A 351 -7.29 -31.43 -1.86
C GLU A 351 -8.36 -32.39 -1.30
N ALA A 352 -9.50 -31.85 -0.89
CA ALA A 352 -10.59 -32.68 -0.33
C ALA A 352 -11.37 -33.47 -1.39
N LYS A 353 -11.58 -32.89 -2.57
CA LYS A 353 -12.41 -33.47 -3.63
C LYS A 353 -11.60 -34.36 -4.58
N TYR A 354 -10.33 -34.02 -4.81
CA TYR A 354 -9.41 -34.72 -5.71
C TYR A 354 -8.11 -35.07 -4.95
N PRO A 355 -8.14 -36.07 -4.06
CA PRO A 355 -7.04 -36.31 -3.10
C PRO A 355 -5.71 -36.68 -3.75
N ASP A 356 -5.76 -37.21 -4.99
CA ASP A 356 -4.54 -37.61 -5.73
C ASP A 356 -3.94 -36.44 -6.55
N SER A 357 -4.52 -35.23 -6.45
CA SER A 357 -4.05 -34.06 -7.19
C SER A 357 -2.76 -33.47 -6.62
N ALA A 358 -1.88 -32.97 -7.51
CA ALA A 358 -0.71 -32.18 -7.12
C ALA A 358 -1.05 -30.69 -7.15
N LEU A 359 -0.96 -30.03 -6.00
CA LEU A 359 -1.41 -28.65 -5.79
C LEU A 359 -0.24 -27.77 -5.38
N ASP A 360 0.10 -26.82 -6.24
CA ASP A 360 1.13 -25.81 -6.00
C ASP A 360 0.46 -24.43 -5.85
N VAL A 361 0.86 -23.67 -4.84
CA VAL A 361 0.37 -22.30 -4.57
C VAL A 361 1.54 -21.34 -4.56
N VAL A 362 1.46 -20.26 -5.32
CA VAL A 362 2.41 -19.16 -5.29
C VAL A 362 1.74 -17.97 -4.61
N GLU A 363 2.17 -17.67 -3.39
CA GLU A 363 1.63 -16.58 -2.55
C GLU A 363 2.77 -15.63 -2.19
N ILE A 364 2.60 -14.36 -2.54
CA ILE A 364 3.64 -13.35 -2.34
C ILE A 364 3.87 -13.03 -0.85
N ASP A 365 2.83 -13.15 -0.03
CA ASP A 365 2.89 -12.77 1.39
C ASP A 365 2.98 -14.01 2.30
N PRO A 366 4.16 -14.30 2.90
CA PRO A 366 4.30 -15.39 3.85
C PRO A 366 3.34 -15.30 5.04
N GLY A 367 2.92 -14.08 5.41
CA GLY A 367 1.96 -13.88 6.50
C GLY A 367 0.55 -14.34 6.15
N VAL A 368 0.14 -14.25 4.88
CA VAL A 368 -1.13 -14.82 4.40
C VAL A 368 -1.09 -16.34 4.54
N THR A 369 0.00 -16.98 4.12
CA THR A 369 0.21 -18.42 4.29
C THR A 369 0.19 -18.82 5.76
N GLN A 370 0.89 -18.08 6.63
CA GLN A 370 0.88 -18.33 8.07
C GLN A 370 -0.54 -18.25 8.65
N VAL A 371 -1.29 -17.19 8.33
CA VAL A 371 -2.67 -17.02 8.81
C VAL A 371 -3.59 -18.11 8.26
N ALA A 372 -3.36 -18.61 7.05
CA ALA A 372 -4.11 -19.74 6.51
C ALA A 372 -3.93 -21.00 7.35
N HIS A 373 -2.71 -21.30 7.78
CA HIS A 373 -2.43 -22.42 8.70
C HIS A 373 -3.04 -22.17 10.09
N ASP A 374 -2.82 -21.00 10.67
CA ASP A 374 -3.18 -20.74 12.06
C ASP A 374 -4.68 -20.56 12.26
N LEU A 375 -5.39 -19.94 11.29
CA LEU A 375 -6.75 -19.44 11.49
C LEU A 375 -7.78 -19.84 10.43
N LEU A 376 -7.36 -20.28 9.22
CA LEU A 376 -8.27 -20.51 8.10
C LEU A 376 -8.39 -22.01 7.73
N GLY A 377 -7.75 -22.89 8.50
CA GLY A 377 -7.92 -24.33 8.41
C GLY A 377 -7.07 -25.03 7.35
N LEU A 378 -5.99 -24.39 6.87
CA LEU A 378 -4.95 -25.09 6.11
C LEU A 378 -4.18 -25.98 7.08
N ARG A 379 -4.20 -27.30 6.86
CA ARG A 379 -3.58 -28.24 7.78
C ARG A 379 -2.06 -28.25 7.63
N PRO A 380 -1.30 -28.48 8.71
CA PRO A 380 0.16 -28.62 8.62
C PRO A 380 0.63 -29.84 7.81
N ASP A 381 -0.22 -30.88 7.73
CA ASP A 381 0.01 -32.13 6.98
C ASP A 381 -0.65 -32.13 5.59
N SER A 382 -1.09 -30.94 5.10
CA SER A 382 -1.64 -30.77 3.76
C SER A 382 -0.60 -31.09 2.68
N GLY A 383 -1.05 -31.72 1.60
CA GLY A 383 -0.24 -31.98 0.41
C GLY A 383 -0.02 -30.75 -0.49
N ILE A 384 -0.61 -29.59 -0.12
CA ILE A 384 -0.46 -28.35 -0.87
C ILE A 384 0.95 -27.79 -0.67
N VAL A 385 1.69 -27.61 -1.77
CA VAL A 385 3.04 -27.02 -1.74
C VAL A 385 2.94 -25.53 -1.97
N THR A 386 3.46 -24.72 -1.03
CA THR A 386 3.45 -23.26 -1.11
C THR A 386 4.83 -22.70 -1.42
N TYR A 387 4.87 -21.77 -2.38
CA TYR A 387 6.03 -20.95 -2.73
C TYR A 387 5.73 -19.49 -2.36
N ASN A 388 6.48 -18.95 -1.40
CA ASN A 388 6.30 -17.56 -0.98
C ASN A 388 7.18 -16.62 -1.80
N GLU A 389 6.73 -16.31 -3.01
CA GLU A 389 7.41 -15.42 -3.95
C GLU A 389 6.43 -14.77 -4.93
N ASP A 390 6.92 -13.82 -5.72
CA ASP A 390 6.15 -13.21 -6.80
C ASP A 390 5.89 -14.22 -7.92
N ALA A 391 4.63 -14.37 -8.33
CA ALA A 391 4.22 -15.37 -9.32
C ALA A 391 4.91 -15.18 -10.69
N ARG A 392 5.22 -13.94 -11.06
CA ARG A 392 5.93 -13.68 -12.30
C ARG A 392 7.39 -14.13 -12.24
N LEU A 393 8.05 -13.93 -11.10
CA LEU A 393 9.41 -14.42 -10.86
C LEU A 393 9.43 -15.95 -10.81
N PHE A 394 8.47 -16.56 -10.11
CA PHE A 394 8.30 -18.02 -10.07
C PHE A 394 8.20 -18.63 -11.48
N MET A 395 7.53 -17.96 -12.40
CA MET A 395 7.33 -18.43 -13.76
C MET A 395 8.42 -17.96 -14.74
N GLU A 396 9.52 -17.34 -14.28
CA GLU A 396 10.64 -16.93 -15.17
C GLU A 396 11.42 -18.12 -15.72
N ASP A 397 11.58 -19.15 -14.91
CA ASP A 397 12.27 -20.37 -15.31
C ASP A 397 11.41 -21.21 -16.24
N ALA A 398 12.05 -22.14 -16.96
CA ALA A 398 11.31 -23.11 -17.77
C ALA A 398 10.47 -24.01 -16.85
N PRO A 399 9.22 -24.35 -17.24
CA PRO A 399 8.35 -25.14 -16.39
C PRO A 399 8.98 -26.50 -16.10
N SER A 400 9.16 -26.79 -14.81
CA SER A 400 9.59 -28.13 -14.35
C SER A 400 8.45 -29.15 -14.43
N LYS A 401 7.20 -28.65 -14.48
CA LYS A 401 5.95 -29.44 -14.53
C LYS A 401 4.96 -28.77 -15.49
N ALA A 402 4.18 -29.55 -16.21
CA ALA A 402 3.03 -29.07 -16.94
C ALA A 402 1.78 -29.19 -16.08
N TYR A 403 0.97 -28.12 -16.02
CA TYR A 403 -0.27 -28.06 -15.24
C TYR A 403 -1.48 -28.25 -16.14
N ASN A 404 -2.48 -28.98 -15.62
CA ASN A 404 -3.79 -29.07 -16.27
C ASN A 404 -4.62 -27.80 -15.99
N LEU A 405 -4.40 -27.21 -14.83
CA LEU A 405 -5.13 -26.05 -14.35
C LEU A 405 -4.17 -25.00 -13.80
N ILE A 406 -4.34 -23.75 -14.23
CA ILE A 406 -3.69 -22.60 -13.59
C ILE A 406 -4.79 -21.62 -13.22
N MET A 407 -4.86 -21.22 -11.94
CA MET A 407 -5.82 -20.27 -11.41
C MET A 407 -5.12 -18.94 -11.11
N GLY A 408 -5.54 -17.87 -11.77
CA GLY A 408 -5.08 -16.51 -11.51
C GLY A 408 -6.04 -15.80 -10.56
N ASP A 409 -5.70 -15.76 -9.28
CA ASP A 409 -6.51 -15.14 -8.22
C ASP A 409 -5.67 -14.23 -7.32
N ALA A 410 -4.73 -13.51 -7.91
CA ALA A 410 -3.88 -12.55 -7.21
C ALA A 410 -4.48 -11.15 -7.30
N PHE A 411 -4.90 -10.60 -6.16
CA PHE A 411 -5.44 -9.26 -6.05
C PHE A 411 -4.65 -8.44 -5.04
N ASN A 412 -4.33 -7.20 -5.40
CA ASN A 412 -4.18 -6.13 -4.44
C ASN A 412 -5.58 -5.61 -4.13
N ASP A 413 -5.80 -4.99 -2.98
CA ASP A 413 -7.09 -4.54 -2.45
C ASP A 413 -8.20 -4.28 -3.50
N TYR A 414 -7.88 -3.62 -4.63
CA TYR A 414 -8.84 -3.29 -5.70
C TYR A 414 -8.40 -3.65 -7.11
N SER A 415 -7.15 -4.02 -7.31
CA SER A 415 -6.62 -4.28 -8.65
C SER A 415 -5.82 -5.58 -8.70
N VAL A 416 -5.84 -6.20 -9.86
CA VAL A 416 -4.88 -7.24 -10.18
C VAL A 416 -3.51 -6.57 -10.40
N PRO A 417 -2.41 -7.09 -9.85
CA PRO A 417 -1.08 -6.57 -10.16
C PRO A 417 -0.86 -6.55 -11.68
N TYR A 418 -0.62 -5.36 -12.24
CA TYR A 418 -0.60 -5.16 -13.69
C TYR A 418 0.36 -6.12 -14.43
N HIS A 419 1.49 -6.46 -13.80
CA HIS A 419 2.52 -7.36 -14.36
C HIS A 419 2.05 -8.82 -14.48
N LEU A 420 0.92 -9.19 -13.85
CA LEU A 420 0.26 -10.49 -13.99
C LEU A 420 -0.89 -10.46 -15.02
N THR A 421 -1.09 -9.34 -15.72
CA THR A 421 -2.17 -9.18 -16.71
C THR A 421 -1.66 -8.95 -18.14
N THR A 422 -0.35 -8.92 -18.31
CA THR A 422 0.28 -8.60 -19.59
C THR A 422 0.28 -9.79 -20.53
N ARG A 423 0.35 -9.52 -21.83
CA ARG A 423 0.49 -10.57 -22.86
C ARG A 423 1.73 -11.43 -22.59
N GLU A 424 2.83 -10.80 -22.21
CA GLU A 424 4.09 -11.47 -21.93
C GLU A 424 3.96 -12.46 -20.75
N PHE A 425 3.17 -12.11 -19.73
CA PHE A 425 2.86 -13.03 -18.65
C PHE A 425 1.91 -14.15 -19.10
N ASN A 426 0.88 -13.83 -19.86
CA ASN A 426 -0.05 -14.84 -20.39
C ASN A 426 0.66 -15.86 -21.31
N ASP A 427 1.64 -15.43 -22.12
CA ASP A 427 2.47 -16.33 -22.92
C ASP A 427 3.28 -17.30 -22.05
N ARG A 428 3.77 -16.86 -20.89
CA ARG A 428 4.43 -17.74 -19.92
C ARG A 428 3.45 -18.73 -19.32
N VAL A 429 2.28 -18.26 -18.85
CA VAL A 429 1.23 -19.14 -18.29
C VAL A 429 0.88 -20.22 -19.32
N ARG A 430 0.69 -19.84 -20.59
CA ARG A 430 0.43 -20.82 -21.66
C ARG A 430 1.54 -21.87 -21.78
N SER A 431 2.81 -21.48 -21.63
CA SER A 431 3.94 -22.42 -21.73
C SER A 431 4.01 -23.41 -20.54
N TRP A 432 3.34 -23.10 -19.43
CA TRP A 432 3.28 -23.94 -18.23
C TRP A 432 2.06 -24.88 -18.22
N LEU A 433 1.09 -24.67 -19.13
CA LEU A 433 -0.08 -25.51 -19.29
C LEU A 433 0.19 -26.75 -20.19
N THR A 434 -0.55 -27.81 -19.95
CA THR A 434 -0.73 -28.89 -20.93
C THR A 434 -1.50 -28.37 -22.15
N GLY A 435 -1.46 -29.08 -23.28
CA GLY A 435 -2.12 -28.62 -24.51
C GLY A 435 -3.65 -28.47 -24.40
N ASP A 436 -4.26 -29.17 -23.49
CA ASP A 436 -5.68 -29.15 -23.11
C ASP A 436 -5.94 -28.41 -21.79
N GLY A 437 -4.91 -27.81 -21.20
CA GLY A 437 -4.98 -27.13 -19.92
C GLY A 437 -5.83 -25.86 -19.93
N LEU A 438 -6.38 -25.51 -18.78
CA LEU A 438 -7.21 -24.32 -18.56
C LEU A 438 -6.49 -23.29 -17.71
N TYR A 439 -6.39 -22.07 -18.20
CA TYR A 439 -6.06 -20.88 -17.41
C TYR A 439 -7.33 -20.17 -17.02
N MET A 440 -7.62 -20.14 -15.73
CA MET A 440 -8.82 -19.52 -15.17
C MET A 440 -8.42 -18.29 -14.37
N VAL A 441 -8.99 -17.15 -14.70
CA VAL A 441 -8.66 -15.88 -14.03
C VAL A 441 -9.89 -15.28 -13.40
N ASN A 442 -9.82 -15.06 -12.08
CA ASN A 442 -10.78 -14.24 -11.37
C ASN A 442 -10.56 -12.76 -11.73
N LEU A 443 -11.63 -12.05 -12.04
CA LEU A 443 -11.60 -10.65 -12.45
C LEU A 443 -12.83 -9.92 -11.91
N ILE A 444 -12.60 -8.80 -11.23
CA ILE A 444 -13.68 -7.90 -10.77
C ILE A 444 -13.65 -6.65 -11.63
N ASP A 445 -14.82 -6.22 -12.15
CA ASP A 445 -14.89 -4.99 -12.92
C ASP A 445 -16.18 -4.19 -12.63
N GLY A 446 -16.11 -2.89 -12.94
CA GLY A 446 -17.19 -1.93 -12.78
C GLY A 446 -18.15 -1.87 -13.97
N PRO A 447 -19.10 -0.91 -13.98
CA PRO A 447 -20.15 -0.82 -15.03
C PRO A 447 -19.57 -0.64 -16.44
N ARG A 448 -18.40 -0.01 -16.56
CA ARG A 448 -17.77 0.28 -17.86
C ARG A 448 -17.10 -0.92 -18.51
N ARG A 449 -16.79 -1.96 -17.75
CA ARG A 449 -16.13 -3.18 -18.23
C ARG A 449 -14.84 -2.94 -19.01
N ASP A 450 -14.10 -1.87 -18.70
CA ASP A 450 -12.89 -1.48 -19.44
C ASP A 450 -11.75 -2.47 -19.23
N PHE A 451 -11.60 -2.98 -18.00
CA PHE A 451 -10.57 -3.97 -17.69
C PHE A 451 -10.94 -5.35 -18.27
N LEU A 452 -12.19 -5.79 -18.10
CA LEU A 452 -12.67 -7.05 -18.66
C LEU A 452 -12.41 -7.14 -20.17
N ARG A 453 -12.78 -6.08 -20.92
CA ARG A 453 -12.54 -6.02 -22.37
C ARG A 453 -11.06 -6.08 -22.73
N SER A 454 -10.25 -5.29 -22.04
CA SER A 454 -8.81 -5.21 -22.35
C SER A 454 -8.10 -6.51 -21.99
N TYR A 455 -8.47 -7.13 -20.88
CA TYR A 455 -7.83 -8.35 -20.46
C TYR A 455 -8.28 -9.57 -21.29
N ALA A 456 -9.58 -9.69 -21.60
CA ALA A 456 -10.07 -10.72 -22.51
C ALA A 456 -9.44 -10.60 -23.91
N HIS A 457 -9.30 -9.35 -24.41
CA HIS A 457 -8.57 -9.09 -25.67
C HIS A 457 -7.10 -9.50 -25.57
N THR A 458 -6.44 -9.21 -24.45
CA THR A 458 -5.02 -9.56 -24.22
C THR A 458 -4.83 -11.07 -24.12
N LEU A 459 -5.71 -11.78 -23.43
CA LEU A 459 -5.71 -13.24 -23.37
C LEU A 459 -5.86 -13.86 -24.78
N GLY A 460 -6.73 -13.29 -25.61
CA GLY A 460 -6.91 -13.74 -27.00
C GLY A 460 -5.70 -13.48 -27.92
N GLN A 461 -4.66 -12.75 -27.47
CA GLN A 461 -3.38 -12.67 -28.19
C GLN A 461 -2.44 -13.83 -27.83
N SER A 462 -2.66 -14.48 -26.67
CA SER A 462 -1.83 -15.58 -26.18
C SER A 462 -2.49 -16.94 -26.32
N PHE A 463 -3.83 -17.03 -26.24
CA PHE A 463 -4.60 -18.27 -26.28
C PHE A 463 -5.56 -18.31 -27.47
N SER A 464 -5.79 -19.50 -28.01
CA SER A 464 -6.68 -19.71 -29.16
C SER A 464 -8.17 -19.51 -28.79
N HIS A 465 -8.55 -19.80 -27.55
CA HIS A 465 -9.92 -19.70 -27.07
C HIS A 465 -9.98 -18.99 -25.72
N VAL A 466 -10.90 -18.02 -25.60
CA VAL A 466 -11.17 -17.29 -24.35
C VAL A 466 -12.67 -17.25 -24.11
N TYR A 467 -13.08 -17.76 -22.96
CA TYR A 467 -14.49 -17.80 -22.54
C TYR A 467 -14.69 -16.86 -21.36
N ILE A 468 -15.84 -16.18 -21.31
CA ILE A 468 -16.21 -15.24 -20.26
C ILE A 468 -17.39 -15.82 -19.48
N VAL A 469 -17.20 -16.07 -18.19
CA VAL A 469 -18.23 -16.62 -17.31
C VAL A 469 -18.52 -15.61 -16.20
N PRO A 470 -19.70 -14.96 -16.20
CA PRO A 470 -20.12 -14.16 -15.05
C PRO A 470 -20.33 -15.03 -13.81
N ALA A 471 -19.75 -14.64 -12.69
CA ALA A 471 -19.90 -15.34 -11.42
C ALA A 471 -21.14 -14.89 -10.62
N VAL A 472 -22.03 -14.10 -11.24
CA VAL A 472 -23.30 -13.63 -10.66
C VAL A 472 -24.37 -13.61 -11.75
N ARG A 473 -25.57 -14.13 -11.45
CA ARG A 473 -26.67 -14.21 -12.43
C ARG A 473 -27.16 -12.84 -12.91
N SER A 474 -27.22 -11.86 -12.02
CA SER A 474 -27.63 -10.48 -12.30
C SER A 474 -26.50 -9.58 -12.82
N TRP A 475 -25.50 -10.13 -13.49
CA TRP A 475 -24.27 -9.41 -13.86
C TRP A 475 -24.51 -8.18 -14.76
N ARG A 476 -25.58 -8.18 -15.56
CA ARG A 476 -25.90 -7.04 -16.44
C ARG A 476 -26.43 -5.83 -15.66
N GLU A 477 -27.06 -6.06 -14.52
CA GLU A 477 -27.69 -5.05 -13.67
C GLU A 477 -26.79 -4.59 -12.52
N SER A 478 -25.76 -5.39 -12.21
CA SER A 478 -24.88 -5.13 -11.08
C SER A 478 -23.77 -4.14 -11.45
N PRO A 479 -23.57 -3.09 -10.66
CA PRO A 479 -22.54 -2.09 -10.92
C PRO A 479 -21.12 -2.66 -10.76
N ARG A 480 -20.97 -3.69 -9.93
CA ARG A 480 -19.71 -4.40 -9.71
C ARG A 480 -19.95 -5.90 -9.88
N VAL A 481 -19.16 -6.53 -10.74
CA VAL A 481 -19.32 -7.94 -11.07
C VAL A 481 -17.97 -8.65 -11.09
N THR A 482 -17.99 -9.87 -10.58
CA THR A 482 -16.90 -10.83 -10.72
C THR A 482 -17.15 -11.68 -11.97
N PHE A 483 -16.13 -11.82 -12.79
CA PHE A 483 -16.09 -12.71 -13.94
C PHE A 483 -14.96 -13.71 -13.78
N VAL A 484 -15.13 -14.88 -14.35
CA VAL A 484 -14.03 -15.82 -14.59
C VAL A 484 -13.75 -15.84 -16.10
N LEU A 485 -12.51 -15.55 -16.47
CA LEU A 485 -12.03 -15.75 -17.83
C LEU A 485 -11.36 -17.13 -17.90
N ILE A 486 -11.78 -17.96 -18.85
CA ILE A 486 -11.17 -19.27 -19.09
C ILE A 486 -10.48 -19.22 -20.44
N ALA A 487 -9.14 -19.36 -20.43
CA ALA A 487 -8.32 -19.35 -21.62
C ALA A 487 -7.66 -20.72 -21.85
N THR A 488 -7.66 -21.19 -23.09
CA THR A 488 -7.16 -22.52 -23.46
C THR A 488 -6.75 -22.59 -24.92
N GLU A 489 -5.89 -23.54 -25.27
CA GLU A 489 -5.53 -23.83 -26.66
C GLU A 489 -6.54 -24.73 -27.35
N THR A 490 -7.20 -25.61 -26.63
CA THR A 490 -8.21 -26.55 -27.14
C THR A 490 -9.62 -26.03 -26.88
N ALA A 491 -10.47 -26.01 -27.90
CA ALA A 491 -11.85 -25.56 -27.74
C ALA A 491 -12.61 -26.44 -26.72
N LEU A 492 -13.34 -25.81 -25.80
CA LEU A 492 -14.20 -26.56 -24.88
C LEU A 492 -15.38 -27.19 -25.62
N ASP A 493 -15.71 -28.44 -25.30
CA ASP A 493 -17.01 -28.99 -25.64
C ASP A 493 -18.08 -28.27 -24.80
N MET A 494 -18.73 -27.30 -25.43
CA MET A 494 -19.72 -26.45 -24.74
C MET A 494 -20.95 -27.21 -24.25
N ALA A 495 -21.28 -28.36 -24.85
CA ALA A 495 -22.40 -29.19 -24.38
C ALA A 495 -22.01 -29.92 -23.08
N ALA A 496 -20.82 -30.52 -23.08
CA ALA A 496 -20.28 -31.16 -21.88
C ALA A 496 -19.99 -30.13 -20.76
N PHE A 497 -19.41 -28.97 -21.11
CA PHE A 497 -19.09 -27.91 -20.14
C PHE A 497 -20.34 -27.38 -19.46
N LYS A 498 -21.40 -27.07 -20.19
CA LYS A 498 -22.68 -26.62 -19.64
C LYS A 498 -23.47 -27.76 -18.97
N GLY A 499 -23.18 -29.00 -19.29
CA GLY A 499 -23.80 -30.18 -18.68
C GLY A 499 -23.21 -30.57 -17.31
N ILE A 500 -22.10 -29.96 -16.90
CA ILE A 500 -21.50 -30.22 -15.59
C ILE A 500 -22.54 -29.98 -14.50
N GLY A 501 -22.70 -30.96 -13.60
CA GLY A 501 -23.61 -30.87 -12.46
C GLY A 501 -25.07 -31.12 -12.76
N GLY A 502 -25.44 -31.62 -13.94
CA GLY A 502 -26.82 -32.07 -14.25
C GLY A 502 -27.84 -30.97 -14.46
N GLY A 503 -27.39 -29.72 -14.79
CA GLY A 503 -28.30 -28.64 -15.21
C GLY A 503 -29.03 -27.93 -14.08
N GLN A 504 -28.64 -28.09 -12.82
CA GLN A 504 -29.24 -27.39 -11.69
C GLN A 504 -28.30 -26.33 -11.12
N ASN A 505 -28.60 -25.05 -11.35
CA ASN A 505 -28.03 -23.89 -10.67
C ASN A 505 -26.49 -23.66 -10.82
N PHE A 506 -25.89 -24.11 -11.92
CA PHE A 506 -24.46 -23.95 -12.15
C PHE A 506 -24.12 -22.67 -12.92
N PHE A 507 -22.92 -22.16 -12.71
CA PHE A 507 -22.45 -20.93 -13.34
C PHE A 507 -21.94 -21.14 -14.76
N THR A 508 -21.51 -22.35 -15.12
CA THR A 508 -21.11 -22.69 -16.50
C THR A 508 -22.20 -22.47 -17.53
N ASP A 509 -23.48 -22.54 -17.11
CA ASP A 509 -24.62 -22.16 -17.97
C ASP A 509 -24.59 -20.68 -18.39
N GLN A 510 -23.92 -19.83 -17.62
CA GLN A 510 -23.84 -18.40 -17.86
C GLN A 510 -22.67 -18.00 -18.78
N VAL A 511 -21.89 -18.97 -19.27
CA VAL A 511 -20.82 -18.66 -20.22
C VAL A 511 -21.39 -17.88 -21.40
N LEU A 512 -20.79 -16.72 -21.68
CA LEU A 512 -21.26 -15.89 -22.80
C LEU A 512 -21.12 -16.65 -24.12
N SER A 513 -22.15 -16.59 -24.93
CA SER A 513 -22.08 -17.09 -26.30
C SER A 513 -21.03 -16.28 -27.10
N PRO A 514 -20.46 -16.80 -28.18
CA PRO A 514 -19.52 -16.06 -29.02
C PRO A 514 -20.06 -14.71 -29.50
N ALA A 515 -21.37 -14.64 -29.78
CA ALA A 515 -22.02 -13.39 -30.17
C ALA A 515 -22.08 -12.38 -29.03
N GLU A 516 -22.45 -12.81 -27.81
CA GLU A 516 -22.49 -11.95 -26.62
C GLU A 516 -21.09 -11.48 -26.24
N ALA A 517 -20.09 -12.35 -26.26
CA ALA A 517 -18.71 -12.00 -25.98
C ALA A 517 -18.19 -10.97 -27.00
N THR A 518 -18.46 -11.18 -28.30
CA THR A 518 -18.08 -10.23 -29.36
C THR A 518 -18.77 -8.88 -29.17
N ALA A 519 -20.07 -8.87 -28.84
CA ALA A 519 -20.83 -7.65 -28.56
C ALA A 519 -20.22 -6.89 -27.38
N LEU A 520 -19.98 -7.57 -26.24
CA LEU A 520 -19.37 -6.99 -25.06
C LEU A 520 -17.98 -6.38 -25.34
N LEU A 521 -17.15 -7.07 -26.13
CA LEU A 521 -15.84 -6.57 -26.50
C LEU A 521 -15.91 -5.36 -27.45
N ALA A 522 -16.97 -5.25 -28.25
CA ALA A 522 -17.19 -4.14 -29.18
C ALA A 522 -17.79 -2.88 -28.53
N GLU A 523 -18.37 -2.96 -27.32
CA GLU A 523 -19.00 -1.83 -26.62
C GLU A 523 -18.05 -0.72 -26.22
N GLY A 524 -16.73 -0.92 -26.27
CA GLY A 524 -15.72 0.05 -25.89
C GLY A 524 -14.35 -0.23 -26.47
N ARG A 525 -13.38 0.57 -26.05
CA ARG A 525 -11.99 0.38 -26.47
C ARG A 525 -11.33 -0.75 -25.68
N ALA A 526 -10.88 -1.79 -26.35
CA ALA A 526 -9.97 -2.78 -25.79
C ALA A 526 -8.52 -2.34 -26.05
N VAL A 527 -7.67 -2.50 -25.04
CA VAL A 527 -6.23 -2.23 -25.11
C VAL A 527 -5.49 -3.52 -24.83
N THR A 528 -4.48 -3.84 -25.64
CA THR A 528 -3.57 -4.95 -25.32
C THR A 528 -2.69 -4.52 -24.14
N LEU A 529 -2.78 -5.26 -23.05
CA LEU A 529 -1.94 -5.05 -21.86
C LEU A 529 -0.57 -5.68 -22.10
N THR A 530 0.47 -4.89 -21.98
CA THR A 530 1.86 -5.32 -22.18
C THR A 530 2.73 -4.85 -21.03
N ASP A 531 3.93 -5.39 -20.90
CA ASP A 531 4.89 -4.96 -19.87
C ASP A 531 5.22 -3.47 -19.94
N HIS A 532 5.08 -2.86 -21.12
CA HIS A 532 5.31 -1.43 -21.33
C HIS A 532 4.06 -0.56 -21.13
N TYR A 533 2.86 -1.15 -21.17
CA TYR A 533 1.62 -0.41 -21.04
C TYR A 533 0.47 -1.30 -20.53
N ALA A 534 0.16 -1.18 -19.26
CA ALA A 534 -0.95 -1.89 -18.59
C ALA A 534 -1.64 -0.97 -17.57
N PRO A 535 -2.54 -0.07 -18.01
CA PRO A 535 -3.19 0.92 -17.13
C PRO A 535 -4.37 0.32 -16.35
N VAL A 536 -4.13 -0.78 -15.64
CA VAL A 536 -5.15 -1.56 -14.92
C VAL A 536 -5.85 -0.73 -13.86
N ASP A 537 -5.11 0.00 -13.04
CA ASP A 537 -5.68 0.84 -11.96
C ASP A 537 -6.64 1.91 -12.51
N GLN A 538 -6.31 2.51 -13.68
CA GLN A 538 -7.17 3.50 -14.31
C GLN A 538 -8.44 2.89 -14.90
N MET A 539 -8.37 1.66 -15.41
CA MET A 539 -9.54 0.93 -15.92
C MET A 539 -10.47 0.52 -14.78
N LEU A 540 -9.93 0.17 -13.63
CA LEU A 540 -10.69 -0.21 -12.43
C LEU A 540 -11.15 0.98 -11.58
N ALA A 541 -10.63 2.18 -11.80
CA ALA A 541 -11.00 3.38 -11.04
C ALA A 541 -12.52 3.64 -10.97
N PRO A 542 -13.35 3.36 -12.01
CA PRO A 542 -14.80 3.49 -11.91
C PRO A 542 -15.46 2.53 -10.91
N VAL A 543 -14.88 1.37 -10.65
CA VAL A 543 -15.40 0.38 -9.65
C VAL A 543 -15.50 1.02 -8.27
N PHE A 544 -14.64 1.98 -7.96
CA PHE A 544 -14.56 2.65 -6.65
C PHE A 544 -15.53 3.82 -6.49
N ARG A 545 -16.15 4.28 -7.59
CA ARG A 545 -17.11 5.39 -7.55
C ARG A 545 -18.50 4.95 -7.16
N ASP A 546 -18.82 3.66 -7.35
CA ASP A 546 -20.17 3.10 -7.25
C ASP A 546 -20.37 2.20 -6.01
N GLU A 547 -19.53 2.34 -4.96
CA GLU A 547 -19.68 1.59 -3.69
C GLU A 547 -20.96 1.92 -2.89
N GLU A 548 -21.86 2.75 -3.39
CA GLU A 548 -23.13 3.10 -2.72
C GLU A 548 -24.20 2.03 -2.79
N ALA A 549 -24.05 1.00 -3.62
CA ALA A 549 -24.99 -0.13 -3.57
C ALA A 549 -24.55 -1.09 -2.45
N PRO A 550 -25.43 -1.37 -1.45
CA PRO A 550 -25.16 -2.45 -0.51
C PRO A 550 -24.90 -3.70 -1.34
N GLN A 551 -23.82 -4.44 -1.01
CA GLN A 551 -23.63 -5.77 -1.56
C GLN A 551 -24.95 -6.50 -1.37
N SER A 552 -25.71 -6.69 -2.44
CA SER A 552 -26.90 -7.52 -2.40
C SER A 552 -26.41 -8.91 -2.03
N GLU A 553 -26.57 -9.24 -0.75
CA GLU A 553 -26.42 -10.60 -0.27
C GLU A 553 -27.17 -11.50 -1.27
N PRO A 554 -26.60 -12.60 -1.71
CA PRO A 554 -27.38 -13.60 -2.38
C PRO A 554 -28.43 -14.08 -1.37
N SER A 555 -29.64 -13.52 -1.47
CA SER A 555 -30.78 -13.98 -0.69
C SER A 555 -31.16 -15.37 -1.21
N GLY A 556 -30.50 -16.37 -0.67
CA GLY A 556 -30.96 -17.76 -0.74
C GLY A 556 -32.27 -17.88 0.01
N LYS A 557 -33.37 -17.44 -0.59
CA LYS A 557 -34.71 -17.96 -0.25
C LYS A 557 -35.13 -18.86 -1.41
N PRO A 558 -35.33 -20.13 -1.15
CA PRO A 558 -36.01 -20.98 -2.13
C PRO A 558 -37.44 -20.43 -2.32
N ALA A 559 -37.82 -20.17 -3.58
CA ALA A 559 -39.22 -19.94 -3.92
C ALA A 559 -40.00 -21.20 -3.54
N GLN A 560 -41.02 -21.01 -2.74
CA GLN A 560 -42.06 -22.03 -2.48
C GLN A 560 -42.82 -22.35 -3.76
#